data_6eecb03ef01950f6a294b74ca92f7b51
#
_entry.id   6eecb03ef01950f6a294b74ca92f7b51
#
_cell.length_a   1.000
_cell.length_b   1.000
_cell.length_c   1.000
_cell.angle_alpha   90.00
_cell.angle_beta   90.00
_cell.angle_gamma   90.00
#
_symmetry.space_group_name_H-M   'P 1'
#
loop_
_entity.id
_entity.type
_entity.pdbx_description
1 polymer ?
#
loop_
_entity_poly.entity_id
_entity_poly.type
_entity_poly.pdbx_seq_one_letter_code
_entity_poly.pdbx_strand_id
1 'polypeptide(L)'
;MGVGWAVFRNYAGHAQEILGDVTDYPRFFLMPPSAMVESSSEGANVVTLLEPDEHIDHEVEMVFRIGDDLSPIQMCVGIDTTNRTRQ
;
A
#
# COMPACT_ATOMS: atom_id res chain seq x y z
N MET A 1 12.24 -9.67 -2.40
CA MET A 1 11.47 -8.42 -2.57
C MET A 1 12.15 -7.29 -1.81
N GLY A 2 12.32 -6.16 -2.43
CA GLY A 2 12.96 -4.99 -1.83
C GLY A 2 12.05 -4.17 -0.94
N VAL A 3 12.54 -3.02 -0.50
CA VAL A 3 11.76 -2.06 0.28
C VAL A 3 10.76 -1.36 -0.63
N GLY A 4 9.53 -1.19 -0.16
CA GLY A 4 8.52 -0.37 -0.81
C GLY A 4 8.48 1.05 -0.25
N TRP A 5 8.16 1.99 -1.12
CA TRP A 5 7.82 3.37 -0.75
C TRP A 5 6.37 3.59 -1.13
N ALA A 6 5.54 3.87 -0.17
CA ALA A 6 4.13 4.16 -0.41
C ALA A 6 3.86 5.65 -0.34
N VAL A 7 2.95 6.12 -1.19
CA VAL A 7 2.58 7.53 -1.26
C VAL A 7 1.34 7.77 -0.38
N PHE A 8 1.46 8.67 0.55
CA PHE A 8 0.43 8.96 1.53
C PHE A 8 -0.65 9.90 0.95
N ARG A 9 -1.92 9.49 1.09
CA ARG A 9 -3.09 10.28 0.67
C ARG A 9 -2.99 10.83 -0.76
N ASN A 10 -2.60 9.96 -1.69
CA ASN A 10 -2.36 10.35 -3.08
C ASN A 10 -3.65 10.55 -3.88
N TYR A 11 -4.74 9.91 -3.51
CA TYR A 11 -6.01 10.00 -4.20
C TYR A 11 -6.91 11.03 -3.52
N ALA A 12 -7.44 11.99 -4.30
CA ALA A 12 -8.32 13.03 -3.77
C ALA A 12 -9.57 12.46 -3.07
N GLY A 13 -10.18 11.43 -3.66
CA GLY A 13 -11.32 10.74 -3.06
C GLY A 13 -10.99 10.10 -1.72
N HIS A 14 -9.83 9.46 -1.63
CA HIS A 14 -9.35 8.86 -0.38
C HIS A 14 -9.12 9.92 0.70
N ALA A 15 -8.49 11.04 0.35
CA ALA A 15 -8.26 12.13 1.29
C ALA A 15 -9.58 12.69 1.84
N GLN A 16 -10.62 12.80 1.00
CA GLN A 16 -11.95 13.23 1.42
C GLN A 16 -12.60 12.22 2.36
N GLU A 17 -12.50 10.93 2.07
CA GLU A 17 -13.08 9.86 2.90
C GLU A 17 -12.57 9.88 4.33
N ILE A 18 -11.30 10.21 4.53
CA ILE A 18 -10.67 10.26 5.86
C ILE A 18 -10.55 11.68 6.40
N LEU A 19 -11.31 12.63 5.83
CA LEU A 19 -11.35 14.04 6.24
C LEU A 19 -9.97 14.71 6.23
N GLY A 20 -9.12 14.27 5.30
CA GLY A 20 -7.78 14.82 5.11
C GLY A 20 -7.67 15.60 3.81
N ASP A 21 -6.63 16.42 3.69
CA ASP A 21 -6.34 17.17 2.49
C ASP A 21 -5.35 16.42 1.60
N VAL A 22 -5.49 16.60 0.28
CA VAL A 22 -4.46 16.22 -0.68
C VAL A 22 -3.32 17.22 -0.54
N THR A 23 -2.11 16.73 -0.36
CA THR A 23 -0.94 17.60 -0.20
C THR A 23 -0.43 18.10 -1.55
N ASP A 24 0.17 19.29 -1.56
CA ASP A 24 0.79 19.88 -2.77
C ASP A 24 2.07 19.16 -3.19
N TYR A 25 2.61 18.31 -2.32
CA TYR A 25 3.81 17.53 -2.58
C TYR A 25 3.59 16.11 -2.07
N PRO A 26 4.24 15.10 -2.68
CA PRO A 26 4.08 13.72 -2.24
C PRO A 26 4.71 13.50 -0.86
N ARG A 27 3.99 12.74 -0.03
CA ARG A 27 4.49 12.23 1.24
C ARG A 27 4.65 10.73 1.13
N PHE A 28 5.73 10.22 1.68
CA PHE A 28 6.08 8.81 1.55
C PHE A 28 6.22 8.16 2.92
N PHE A 29 5.94 6.86 2.95
CA PHE A 29 6.28 6.02 4.09
C PHE A 29 6.87 4.70 3.59
N LEU A 30 7.67 4.07 4.45
CA LEU A 30 8.34 2.82 4.11
C LEU A 30 7.43 1.63 4.31
N MET A 31 7.52 0.67 3.37
CA MET A 31 6.95 -0.65 3.54
C MET A 31 8.12 -1.65 3.52
N PRO A 32 8.49 -2.24 4.67
CA PRO A 32 9.58 -3.21 4.71
C PRO A 32 9.17 -4.51 4.02
N PRO A 33 10.14 -5.31 3.53
CA PRO A 33 9.83 -6.59 2.91
C PRO A 33 8.97 -7.52 3.77
N SER A 34 9.13 -7.45 5.09
CA SER A 34 8.33 -8.24 6.04
C SER A 34 6.84 -7.90 6.04
N ALA A 35 6.47 -6.73 5.53
CA ALA A 35 5.07 -6.30 5.43
C ALA A 35 4.44 -6.60 4.08
N MET A 36 5.19 -7.23 3.16
CA MET A 36 4.73 -7.47 1.80
C MET A 36 4.60 -8.96 1.51
N VAL A 37 3.56 -9.31 0.75
CA VAL A 37 3.32 -10.68 0.26
C VAL A 37 3.19 -10.62 -1.25
N GLU A 38 3.98 -11.40 -1.97
CA GLU A 38 3.84 -11.54 -3.41
C GLU A 38 2.68 -12.49 -3.72
N SER A 39 1.89 -12.12 -4.73
CA SER A 39 0.80 -12.99 -5.13
C SER A 39 1.32 -14.21 -5.89
N SER A 40 0.72 -15.35 -5.57
CA SER A 40 0.97 -16.59 -6.30
C SER A 40 0.10 -16.64 -7.54
N SER A 41 0.63 -17.18 -8.64
CA SER A 41 -0.15 -17.45 -9.85
C SER A 41 -1.09 -18.65 -9.68
N GLU A 42 -0.99 -19.41 -8.61
CA GLU A 42 -1.69 -20.68 -8.41
C GLU A 42 -2.86 -20.60 -7.41
N GLY A 43 -3.37 -19.44 -7.12
CA GLY A 43 -4.52 -19.33 -6.25
C GLY A 43 -4.55 -18.05 -5.42
N ALA A 44 -5.43 -18.05 -4.44
CA ALA A 44 -5.62 -16.90 -3.56
C ALA A 44 -4.49 -16.80 -2.51
N ASN A 45 -4.06 -15.60 -2.26
CA ASN A 45 -3.17 -15.31 -1.14
C ASN A 45 -3.99 -14.99 0.10
N VAL A 46 -3.46 -15.37 1.24
CA VAL A 46 -4.12 -15.13 2.52
C VAL A 46 -3.29 -14.13 3.31
N VAL A 47 -3.93 -13.06 3.74
CA VAL A 47 -3.37 -12.11 4.69
C VAL A 47 -4.05 -12.37 6.04
N THR A 48 -3.26 -12.77 7.02
CA THR A 48 -3.77 -13.07 8.35
C THR A 48 -3.95 -11.78 9.14
N LEU A 49 -5.17 -11.53 9.60
CA LEU A 49 -5.47 -10.41 10.49
C LEU A 49 -5.42 -10.92 11.92
N LEU A 50 -4.43 -10.46 12.68
CA LEU A 50 -4.16 -10.98 14.03
C LEU A 50 -5.08 -10.40 15.10
N GLU A 51 -5.70 -9.26 14.81
CA GLU A 51 -6.51 -8.52 15.78
C GLU A 51 -7.92 -8.31 15.23
N PRO A 52 -8.81 -9.29 15.37
CA PRO A 52 -10.13 -9.26 14.70
C PRO A 52 -11.06 -8.14 15.18
N ASP A 53 -10.84 -7.60 16.38
CA ASP A 53 -11.66 -6.52 16.93
C ASP A 53 -11.17 -5.13 16.51
N GLU A 54 -10.07 -5.04 15.79
CA GLU A 54 -9.51 -3.77 15.34
C GLU A 54 -10.01 -3.42 13.94
N HIS A 55 -10.00 -2.13 13.65
CA HIS A 55 -10.46 -1.61 12.36
C HIS A 55 -9.38 -1.78 11.29
N ILE A 56 -9.60 -2.70 10.37
CA ILE A 56 -8.72 -2.96 9.24
C ILE A 56 -9.40 -2.51 7.94
N ASP A 57 -8.77 -1.59 7.24
CA ASP A 57 -9.19 -1.16 5.92
C ASP A 57 -8.33 -1.82 4.85
N HIS A 58 -8.90 -1.96 3.66
CA HIS A 58 -8.17 -2.37 2.47
C HIS A 58 -8.28 -1.30 1.38
N GLU A 59 -7.22 -1.19 0.59
CA GLU A 59 -7.15 -0.24 -0.51
C GLU A 59 -6.52 -0.91 -1.73
N VAL A 60 -6.97 -0.52 -2.92
CA VAL A 60 -6.37 -0.96 -4.18
C VAL A 60 -5.35 0.08 -4.60
N GLU A 61 -4.14 -0.37 -4.87
CA GLU A 61 -3.01 0.49 -5.17
C GLU A 61 -2.36 0.13 -6.51
N MET A 62 -1.86 1.15 -7.18
CA MET A 62 -0.99 0.98 -8.33
C MET A 62 0.44 0.85 -7.84
N VAL A 63 1.08 -0.26 -8.16
CA VAL A 63 2.43 -0.57 -7.68
C VAL A 63 3.41 -0.58 -8.84
N PHE A 64 4.50 0.15 -8.68
CA PHE A 64 5.57 0.21 -9.67
C PHE A 64 6.85 -0.39 -9.13
N ARG A 65 7.50 -1.23 -9.93
CA ARG A 65 8.89 -1.62 -9.67
C ARG A 65 9.80 -0.57 -10.30
N ILE A 66 10.73 -0.07 -9.51
CA ILE A 66 11.68 0.95 -9.96
C ILE A 66 13.01 0.27 -10.31
N GLY A 67 13.52 0.57 -11.48
CA GLY A 67 14.80 0.06 -11.97
C GLY A 67 15.98 0.86 -11.43
N ASP A 68 17.18 0.43 -11.82
CA ASP A 68 18.45 1.03 -11.37
C ASP A 68 18.62 2.49 -11.76
N ASP A 69 17.99 2.89 -12.86
CA ASP A 69 18.00 4.29 -13.33
C ASP A 69 16.88 5.13 -12.74
N LEU A 70 16.20 4.61 -11.72
CA LEU A 70 15.06 5.23 -11.04
C LEU A 70 13.80 5.41 -11.90
N SER A 71 13.73 4.71 -13.03
CA SER A 71 12.54 4.68 -13.89
C SER A 71 11.65 3.48 -13.54
N PRO A 72 10.32 3.61 -13.69
CA PRO A 72 9.43 2.46 -13.52
C PRO A 72 9.68 1.44 -14.64
N ILE A 73 9.85 0.17 -14.28
CA ILE A 73 10.09 -0.91 -15.23
C ILE A 73 8.96 -1.93 -15.29
N GLN A 74 8.13 -2.01 -14.28
CA GLN A 74 6.97 -2.90 -14.22
C GLN A 74 5.88 -2.24 -13.40
N MET A 75 4.63 -2.63 -13.68
CA MET A 75 3.47 -2.15 -12.93
C MET A 75 2.55 -3.33 -12.61
N CYS A 76 1.98 -3.31 -11.44
CA CYS A 76 0.92 -4.23 -11.06
C CYS A 76 -0.10 -3.54 -10.15
N VAL A 77 -1.16 -4.26 -9.83
CA VAL A 77 -2.14 -3.83 -8.83
C VAL A 77 -1.79 -4.52 -7.51
N GLY A 78 -1.79 -3.76 -6.45
CA GLY A 78 -1.60 -4.26 -5.10
C GLY A 78 -2.84 -4.04 -4.24
N ILE A 79 -2.96 -4.82 -3.18
CA ILE A 79 -3.94 -4.60 -2.13
C ILE A 79 -3.17 -4.23 -0.87
N ASP A 80 -3.44 -3.05 -0.34
CA ASP A 80 -2.87 -2.58 0.92
C ASP A 80 -3.89 -2.76 2.04
N THR A 81 -3.45 -3.34 3.13
CA THR A 81 -4.28 -3.47 4.33
C THR A 81 -3.67 -2.63 5.45
N THR A 82 -4.49 -1.82 6.07
CA THR A 82 -4.05 -0.91 7.12
C THR A 82 -4.89 -1.10 8.39
N ASN A 83 -4.21 -1.29 9.50
CA ASN A 83 -4.87 -1.30 10.80
C ASN A 83 -5.05 0.14 11.27
N ARG A 84 -6.26 0.68 11.14
CA ARG A 84 -6.58 2.06 11.51
C ARG A 84 -6.56 2.27 13.02
N THR A 85 -6.82 1.23 13.79
CA THR A 85 -6.78 1.32 15.25
C THR A 85 -5.37 1.60 15.76
N ARG A 86 -4.36 1.04 15.07
CA ARG A 86 -2.94 1.16 15.46
C ARG A 86 -2.13 2.18 14.66
N GLN A 87 -2.73 2.72 13.64
CA GLN A 87 -2.06 3.67 12.74
C GLN A 87 -1.60 4.94 13.44
#